data_cc75efd191e2155e78fb1b0772418db2
#
_entry.id   cc75efd191e2155e78fb1b0772418db2
#
_cell.length_a   1.000
_cell.length_b   1.000
_cell.length_c   1.000
_cell.angle_alpha   90.00
_cell.angle_beta   90.00
_cell.angle_gamma   90.00
#
_symmetry.space_group_name_H-M   'P 1'
#
loop_
_entity.id
_entity.type
_entity.pdbx_description
1 polymer ?
#
loop_
_entity_poly.entity_id
_entity_poly.type
_entity_poly.pdbx_seq_one_letter_code
_entity_poly.pdbx_strand_id
1 'polypeptide(L)'
;MSRRRHDRWLLIRLAAQNVGRRRLRAIFLGVAVMLGVGIGFASFVAGWALRDGMARSFSRMGADLVVVPRATLVNITASLLTVQPTDETLPADLGQRIAGIAGVAQVAPQRIVPALVEGHNVNLIAFDPAQDFSVQSWVEARQAGPMEGLIAGGVLPARLGETLSVCGMPMRVSARLGKTGVGPFDDSYFLSFAALADIVSFCRTSDARAAAKPAAPAKVDNVPAIDGMRHGDAKVCSGDLELDRVSAFLLQLSPGAKVGEVKFGLAQLADVKIVEGNGVLTSSRQALSTLLVGLAVFTAFQLTALLILVSLLFSAIVQERYREVGLLRAMGAQPNQVMTIILAEAAVITALGGLAGLGFGAAVLLTFARSLGFYFALLGVPFAWPPAAVLQIGAALAIVFSAVLGLIGAFLPAWRVRRMAPYALIQAEGR
;
A
#
# COMPACT_ATOMS: atom_id res chain seq x y z
N MET A 1 -43.07 -27.32 -18.14
CA MET A 1 -41.82 -26.56 -17.82
C MET A 1 -40.88 -26.38 -19.00
N SER A 2 -40.89 -27.20 -20.04
CA SER A 2 -39.96 -27.12 -21.19
C SER A 2 -40.21 -25.95 -22.15
N ARG A 3 -41.46 -25.56 -22.42
CA ARG A 3 -41.79 -24.42 -23.32
C ARG A 3 -41.20 -23.08 -22.86
N ARG A 4 -41.22 -22.75 -21.55
CA ARG A 4 -40.66 -21.49 -21.00
C ARG A 4 -39.14 -21.37 -21.14
N ARG A 5 -38.40 -22.48 -21.21
CA ARG A 5 -36.93 -22.45 -21.41
C ARG A 5 -36.57 -22.20 -22.89
N HIS A 6 -37.38 -22.75 -23.83
CA HIS A 6 -37.18 -22.56 -25.28
C HIS A 6 -37.44 -21.11 -25.68
N ASP A 7 -38.51 -20.51 -25.11
CA ASP A 7 -38.85 -19.10 -25.38
C ASP A 7 -37.76 -18.12 -24.89
N ARG A 8 -37.14 -18.39 -23.75
CA ARG A 8 -36.04 -17.55 -23.24
C ARG A 8 -34.79 -17.62 -24.12
N TRP A 9 -34.46 -18.79 -24.65
CA TRP A 9 -33.29 -18.95 -25.54
C TRP A 9 -33.50 -18.29 -26.89
N LEU A 10 -34.70 -18.38 -27.43
CA LEU A 10 -35.12 -17.66 -28.65
C LEU A 10 -35.05 -16.15 -28.47
N LEU A 11 -35.48 -15.61 -27.33
CA LEU A 11 -35.43 -14.18 -27.03
C LEU A 11 -33.99 -13.67 -26.95
N ILE A 12 -33.05 -14.41 -26.34
CA ILE A 12 -31.64 -14.07 -26.28
C ILE A 12 -31.01 -14.10 -27.69
N ARG A 13 -31.36 -15.07 -28.50
CA ARG A 13 -30.87 -15.21 -29.88
C ARG A 13 -31.39 -14.08 -30.79
N LEU A 14 -32.64 -13.68 -30.64
CA LEU A 14 -33.23 -12.54 -31.34
C LEU A 14 -32.57 -11.21 -30.89
N ALA A 15 -32.31 -11.05 -29.60
CA ALA A 15 -31.59 -9.88 -29.07
C ALA A 15 -30.17 -9.77 -29.65
N ALA A 16 -29.45 -10.89 -29.73
CA ALA A 16 -28.11 -10.93 -30.32
C ALA A 16 -28.08 -10.63 -31.83
N GLN A 17 -29.11 -11.09 -32.59
CA GLN A 17 -29.24 -10.80 -34.03
C GLN A 17 -29.60 -9.33 -34.32
N ASN A 18 -30.38 -8.70 -33.44
CA ASN A 18 -30.78 -7.30 -33.59
C ASN A 18 -29.60 -6.30 -33.35
N VAL A 19 -28.65 -6.64 -32.51
CA VAL A 19 -27.43 -5.84 -32.29
C VAL A 19 -26.63 -5.65 -33.59
N GLY A 20 -26.72 -6.60 -34.54
CA GLY A 20 -25.99 -6.55 -35.81
C GLY A 20 -26.49 -5.51 -36.82
N ARG A 21 -27.73 -5.01 -36.72
CA ARG A 21 -28.33 -4.12 -37.73
C ARG A 21 -28.04 -2.62 -37.56
N ARG A 22 -27.73 -2.17 -36.34
CA ARG A 22 -27.39 -0.74 -36.02
C ARG A 22 -26.09 -0.62 -35.23
N ARG A 23 -25.01 -1.09 -35.84
CA ARG A 23 -23.67 -1.29 -35.19
C ARG A 23 -23.11 -0.06 -34.53
N LEU A 24 -23.24 1.13 -35.13
CA LEU A 24 -22.60 2.33 -34.63
C LEU A 24 -23.02 2.73 -33.19
N ARG A 25 -24.34 2.73 -32.90
CA ARG A 25 -24.83 3.16 -31.57
C ARG A 25 -24.57 2.10 -30.48
N ALA A 26 -24.73 0.82 -30.84
CA ALA A 26 -24.37 -0.28 -29.95
C ALA A 26 -22.87 -0.24 -29.64
N ILE A 27 -22.01 0.12 -30.61
CA ILE A 27 -20.58 0.31 -30.44
C ILE A 27 -20.31 1.51 -29.51
N PHE A 28 -20.94 2.68 -29.75
CA PHE A 28 -20.77 3.83 -28.87
C PHE A 28 -21.16 3.54 -27.42
N LEU A 29 -22.28 2.85 -27.22
CA LEU A 29 -22.71 2.42 -25.91
C LEU A 29 -21.71 1.42 -25.30
N GLY A 30 -21.28 0.42 -26.08
CA GLY A 30 -20.26 -0.55 -25.67
C GLY A 30 -18.95 0.11 -25.27
N VAL A 31 -18.47 1.08 -26.06
CA VAL A 31 -17.25 1.86 -25.77
C VAL A 31 -17.42 2.70 -24.50
N ALA A 32 -18.55 3.37 -24.32
CA ALA A 32 -18.81 4.13 -23.10
C ALA A 32 -18.79 3.25 -21.85
N VAL A 33 -19.44 2.07 -21.92
CA VAL A 33 -19.42 1.09 -20.83
C VAL A 33 -18.02 0.50 -20.65
N MET A 34 -17.30 0.21 -21.74
CA MET A 34 -15.92 -0.27 -21.72
C MET A 34 -15.01 0.70 -20.96
N LEU A 35 -15.05 1.99 -21.32
CA LEU A 35 -14.23 3.01 -20.65
C LEU A 35 -14.65 3.16 -19.18
N GLY A 36 -15.94 3.26 -18.90
CA GLY A 36 -16.44 3.44 -17.54
C GLY A 36 -16.11 2.28 -16.62
N VAL A 37 -16.34 1.05 -17.06
CA VAL A 37 -16.03 -0.16 -16.27
C VAL A 37 -14.53 -0.38 -16.18
N GLY A 38 -13.77 -0.11 -17.26
CA GLY A 38 -12.32 -0.25 -17.28
C GLY A 38 -11.62 0.69 -16.30
N ILE A 39 -12.01 1.97 -16.28
CA ILE A 39 -11.47 2.94 -15.32
C ILE A 39 -11.91 2.58 -13.90
N GLY A 40 -13.17 2.17 -13.69
CA GLY A 40 -13.66 1.71 -12.39
C GLY A 40 -12.90 0.51 -11.86
N PHE A 41 -12.61 -0.48 -12.70
CA PHE A 41 -11.79 -1.63 -12.34
C PHE A 41 -10.34 -1.25 -12.03
N ALA A 42 -9.73 -0.36 -12.83
CA ALA A 42 -8.40 0.15 -12.57
C ALA A 42 -8.32 0.91 -11.24
N SER A 43 -9.34 1.74 -10.94
CA SER A 43 -9.46 2.46 -9.66
C SER A 43 -9.63 1.50 -8.48
N PHE A 44 -10.39 0.42 -8.63
CA PHE A 44 -10.54 -0.62 -7.62
C PHE A 44 -9.20 -1.30 -7.31
N VAL A 45 -8.45 -1.71 -8.35
CA VAL A 45 -7.14 -2.37 -8.18
C VAL A 45 -6.14 -1.41 -7.54
N ALA A 46 -6.07 -0.15 -8.00
CA ALA A 46 -5.18 0.87 -7.42
C ALA A 46 -5.53 1.17 -5.96
N GLY A 47 -6.82 1.32 -5.65
CA GLY A 47 -7.31 1.55 -4.29
C GLY A 47 -7.02 0.37 -3.36
N TRP A 48 -7.20 -0.86 -3.85
CA TRP A 48 -6.85 -2.06 -3.09
C TRP A 48 -5.34 -2.14 -2.82
N ALA A 49 -4.50 -1.92 -3.85
CA ALA A 49 -3.05 -1.92 -3.72
C ALA A 49 -2.55 -0.86 -2.73
N LEU A 50 -3.15 0.35 -2.77
CA LEU A 50 -2.86 1.42 -1.83
C LEU A 50 -3.23 1.01 -0.40
N ARG A 51 -4.44 0.51 -0.18
CA ARG A 51 -4.92 0.08 1.14
C ARG A 51 -4.08 -1.05 1.73
N ASP A 52 -3.76 -2.06 0.92
CA ASP A 52 -2.98 -3.22 1.35
C ASP A 52 -1.50 -2.86 1.56
N GLY A 53 -0.92 -2.03 0.68
CA GLY A 53 0.41 -1.48 0.86
C GLY A 53 0.52 -0.64 2.13
N MET A 54 -0.48 0.20 2.42
CA MET A 54 -0.59 0.92 3.69
C MET A 54 -0.64 -0.02 4.88
N ALA A 55 -1.53 -1.02 4.86
CA ALA A 55 -1.66 -1.97 5.96
C ALA A 55 -0.33 -2.68 6.26
N ARG A 56 0.41 -3.06 5.22
CA ARG A 56 1.75 -3.67 5.37
C ARG A 56 2.80 -2.69 5.85
N SER A 57 2.82 -1.46 5.34
CA SER A 57 3.74 -0.43 5.82
C SER A 57 3.48 -0.09 7.28
N PHE A 58 2.22 0.04 7.68
CA PHE A 58 1.88 0.38 9.07
C PHE A 58 2.03 -0.79 10.04
N SER A 59 1.84 -2.03 9.61
CA SER A 59 2.12 -3.21 10.46
C SER A 59 3.63 -3.43 10.66
N ARG A 60 4.47 -2.90 9.75
CA ARG A 60 5.93 -2.93 9.84
C ARG A 60 6.54 -1.69 10.49
N MET A 61 5.79 -0.60 10.65
CA MET A 61 6.24 0.60 11.37
C MET A 61 6.12 0.38 12.88
N GLY A 62 7.20 -0.09 13.45
CA GLY A 62 7.34 -0.72 14.74
C GLY A 62 6.85 0.04 15.97
N ALA A 63 7.09 1.35 16.12
CA ALA A 63 6.88 2.07 17.38
C ALA A 63 5.69 3.03 17.34
N ASP A 64 4.80 2.96 18.33
CA ASP A 64 3.74 3.95 18.54
C ASP A 64 4.31 5.22 19.20
N LEU A 65 5.25 5.04 20.13
CA LEU A 65 5.98 6.11 20.82
C LEU A 65 7.47 5.79 20.85
N VAL A 66 8.29 6.82 20.80
CA VAL A 66 9.75 6.73 20.99
C VAL A 66 10.17 7.62 22.14
N VAL A 67 10.91 7.06 23.09
CA VAL A 67 11.49 7.77 24.22
C VAL A 67 12.97 7.97 23.95
N VAL A 68 13.39 9.23 23.95
CA VAL A 68 14.78 9.65 23.70
C VAL A 68 15.26 10.60 24.79
N PRO A 69 16.57 10.84 24.93
CA PRO A 69 17.09 11.88 25.81
C PRO A 69 16.52 13.24 25.45
N ARG A 70 16.30 14.09 26.45
CA ARG A 70 15.68 15.42 26.30
C ARG A 70 16.40 16.35 25.32
N ALA A 71 17.71 16.29 25.29
CA ALA A 71 18.55 17.15 24.45
C ALA A 71 18.68 16.62 22.99
N THR A 72 18.18 15.41 22.70
CA THR A 72 18.30 14.83 21.37
C THR A 72 17.46 15.61 20.35
N LEU A 73 18.13 16.04 19.25
CA LEU A 73 17.45 16.53 18.06
C LEU A 73 16.85 15.35 17.31
N VAL A 74 15.53 15.30 17.22
CA VAL A 74 14.82 14.21 16.59
C VAL A 74 14.32 14.64 15.22
N ASN A 75 14.77 13.96 14.18
CA ASN A 75 14.15 14.07 12.87
C ASN A 75 12.87 13.20 12.88
N ILE A 76 11.72 13.86 12.92
CA ILE A 76 10.40 13.24 13.10
C ILE A 76 10.13 12.16 12.07
N THR A 77 10.64 12.28 10.85
CA THR A 77 10.38 11.34 9.76
C THR A 77 11.12 9.99 9.94
N ALA A 78 12.33 10.03 10.51
CA ALA A 78 13.15 8.83 10.71
C ALA A 78 12.93 8.16 12.07
N SER A 79 12.36 8.88 13.05
CA SER A 79 12.34 8.49 14.46
C SER A 79 11.49 7.27 14.82
N LEU A 80 10.65 6.79 13.91
CA LEU A 80 9.78 5.64 14.14
C LEU A 80 10.50 4.29 14.06
N LEU A 81 11.58 4.24 13.30
CA LEU A 81 12.39 3.03 13.11
C LEU A 81 13.77 3.18 13.74
N THR A 82 14.29 4.41 13.78
CA THR A 82 15.62 4.71 14.35
C THR A 82 15.72 6.18 14.73
N VAL A 83 16.69 6.52 15.58
CA VAL A 83 17.01 7.87 15.97
C VAL A 83 18.36 8.26 15.36
N GLN A 84 18.62 9.53 15.15
CA GLN A 84 19.94 9.97 14.70
C GLN A 84 20.99 9.66 15.78
N PRO A 85 22.22 9.31 15.39
CA PRO A 85 23.31 9.13 16.34
C PRO A 85 23.46 10.37 17.20
N THR A 86 23.49 10.18 18.51
CA THR A 86 23.66 11.25 19.48
C THR A 86 24.57 10.77 20.60
N ASP A 87 25.33 11.67 21.17
CA ASP A 87 26.16 11.43 22.38
C ASP A 87 25.28 11.28 23.62
N GLU A 88 24.09 11.85 23.59
CA GLU A 88 23.10 11.74 24.66
C GLU A 88 22.48 10.34 24.69
N THR A 89 22.41 9.76 25.88
CA THR A 89 21.95 8.39 26.07
C THR A 89 21.13 8.25 27.34
N LEU A 90 20.26 7.24 27.36
CA LEU A 90 19.44 6.90 28.53
C LEU A 90 20.00 5.64 29.22
N PRO A 91 19.85 5.52 30.54
CA PRO A 91 20.17 4.29 31.26
C PRO A 91 19.30 3.13 30.78
N ALA A 92 19.87 1.94 30.60
CA ALA A 92 19.14 0.76 30.13
C ALA A 92 18.06 0.28 31.10
N ASP A 93 18.26 0.50 32.42
CA ASP A 93 17.30 0.14 33.49
C ASP A 93 15.98 0.92 33.39
N LEU A 94 16.00 2.10 32.73
CA LEU A 94 14.80 2.89 32.45
C LEU A 94 13.75 2.08 31.64
N GLY A 95 14.20 1.14 30.81
CA GLY A 95 13.32 0.26 30.04
C GLY A 95 12.36 -0.54 30.90
N GLN A 96 12.79 -1.03 32.08
CA GLN A 96 11.92 -1.75 33.00
C GLN A 96 10.87 -0.83 33.63
N ARG A 97 11.24 0.40 33.95
CA ARG A 97 10.30 1.41 34.48
C ARG A 97 9.25 1.81 33.45
N ILE A 98 9.65 1.93 32.19
CA ILE A 98 8.76 2.23 31.07
C ILE A 98 7.80 1.06 30.84
N ALA A 99 8.28 -0.18 30.89
CA ALA A 99 7.46 -1.38 30.72
C ALA A 99 6.39 -1.53 31.82
N GLY A 100 6.62 -0.95 33.02
CA GLY A 100 5.65 -0.92 34.12
C GLY A 100 4.51 0.11 33.94
N ILE A 101 4.55 0.97 32.92
CA ILE A 101 3.53 1.98 32.68
C ILE A 101 2.29 1.34 32.05
N ALA A 102 1.10 1.58 32.63
CA ALA A 102 -0.14 1.06 32.12
C ALA A 102 -0.39 1.50 30.66
N GLY A 103 -0.70 0.53 29.79
CA GLY A 103 -0.92 0.77 28.36
C GLY A 103 0.31 0.54 27.48
N VAL A 104 1.49 0.30 28.03
CA VAL A 104 2.67 -0.16 27.27
C VAL A 104 2.59 -1.68 27.11
N ALA A 105 2.65 -2.16 25.86
CA ALA A 105 2.63 -3.60 25.55
C ALA A 105 4.05 -4.15 25.45
N GLN A 106 4.95 -3.40 24.81
CA GLN A 106 6.31 -3.86 24.54
C GLN A 106 7.29 -2.67 24.50
N VAL A 107 8.51 -2.88 24.97
CA VAL A 107 9.59 -1.89 24.97
C VAL A 107 10.81 -2.50 24.29
N ALA A 108 11.28 -1.91 23.20
CA ALA A 108 12.48 -2.34 22.48
C ALA A 108 13.59 -1.28 22.63
N PRO A 109 14.65 -1.58 23.38
CA PRO A 109 15.81 -0.69 23.47
C PRO A 109 16.60 -0.70 22.17
N GLN A 110 17.12 0.47 21.77
CA GLN A 110 18.04 0.62 20.65
C GLN A 110 19.25 1.46 21.03
N ARG A 111 20.44 1.03 20.62
CA ARG A 111 21.67 1.79 20.72
C ARG A 111 22.22 2.06 19.33
N ILE A 112 22.37 3.33 18.98
CA ILE A 112 22.85 3.77 17.68
C ILE A 112 24.23 4.37 17.88
N VAL A 113 25.20 3.81 17.17
CA VAL A 113 26.61 4.22 17.30
C VAL A 113 27.27 4.26 15.93
N PRO A 114 28.07 5.28 15.64
CA PRO A 114 28.91 5.29 14.45
C PRO A 114 30.04 4.27 14.60
N ALA A 115 30.32 3.53 13.53
CA ALA A 115 31.39 2.55 13.47
C ALA A 115 32.00 2.48 12.08
N LEU A 116 33.18 1.88 12.00
CA LEU A 116 33.89 1.62 10.75
C LEU A 116 33.57 0.21 10.27
N VAL A 117 32.93 0.09 9.11
CA VAL A 117 32.68 -1.18 8.41
C VAL A 117 33.37 -1.11 7.06
N GLU A 118 34.31 -2.04 6.79
CA GLU A 118 35.15 -2.02 5.58
C GLU A 118 35.82 -0.65 5.34
N GLY A 119 36.20 0.06 6.41
CA GLY A 119 36.84 1.38 6.33
C GLY A 119 35.86 2.55 6.06
N HIS A 120 34.57 2.30 5.94
CA HIS A 120 33.56 3.33 5.74
C HIS A 120 32.82 3.62 7.05
N ASN A 121 32.54 4.91 7.30
CA ASN A 121 31.71 5.33 8.44
C ASN A 121 30.27 4.98 8.18
N VAL A 122 29.69 4.11 9.00
CA VAL A 122 28.30 3.69 8.94
C VAL A 122 27.69 3.66 10.34
N ASN A 123 26.38 3.71 10.44
CA ASN A 123 25.71 3.54 11.73
C ASN A 123 25.50 2.04 12.01
N LEU A 124 25.87 1.65 13.24
CA LEU A 124 25.48 0.37 13.83
C LEU A 124 24.31 0.60 14.77
N ILE A 125 23.25 -0.17 14.61
CA ILE A 125 22.05 -0.16 15.44
C ILE A 125 22.03 -1.47 16.23
N ALA A 126 22.35 -1.41 17.52
CA ALA A 126 22.20 -2.55 18.39
C ALA A 126 20.79 -2.61 18.95
N PHE A 127 20.22 -3.80 18.98
CA PHE A 127 18.87 -4.08 19.45
C PHE A 127 18.81 -5.41 20.20
N ASP A 128 17.74 -5.65 20.95
CA ASP A 128 17.48 -6.94 21.60
C ASP A 128 16.57 -7.79 20.71
N PRO A 129 17.05 -8.89 20.10
CA PRO A 129 16.24 -9.75 19.25
C PRO A 129 15.01 -10.36 19.94
N ALA A 130 15.03 -10.50 21.28
CA ALA A 130 13.92 -11.06 22.04
C ALA A 130 12.77 -10.08 22.25
N GLN A 131 13.06 -8.79 22.29
CA GLN A 131 12.08 -7.70 22.52
C GLN A 131 11.82 -6.85 21.27
N ASP A 132 12.44 -7.20 20.14
CA ASP A 132 12.34 -6.42 18.93
C ASP A 132 11.05 -6.68 18.15
N PHE A 133 10.43 -5.59 17.76
CA PHE A 133 9.27 -5.58 16.84
C PHE A 133 9.53 -4.66 15.61
N SER A 134 10.69 -4.00 15.56
CA SER A 134 11.01 -3.02 14.53
C SER A 134 11.91 -3.58 13.42
N VAL A 135 12.98 -4.29 13.75
CA VAL A 135 13.98 -4.80 12.79
C VAL A 135 13.52 -6.10 12.16
N GLN A 136 13.06 -7.07 12.97
CA GLN A 136 12.68 -8.41 12.50
C GLN A 136 11.55 -8.40 11.46
N SER A 137 10.61 -7.45 11.56
CA SER A 137 9.50 -7.31 10.63
C SER A 137 9.93 -6.91 9.20
N TRP A 138 11.16 -6.42 9.04
CA TRP A 138 11.73 -6.00 7.77
C TRP A 138 12.73 -7.00 7.18
N VAL A 139 13.01 -8.11 7.85
CA VAL A 139 13.91 -9.14 7.34
C VAL A 139 13.33 -9.78 6.09
N GLU A 140 13.99 -9.57 4.95
CA GLU A 140 13.56 -10.10 3.65
C GLU A 140 14.29 -11.39 3.29
N ALA A 141 15.57 -11.49 3.65
CA ALA A 141 16.40 -12.68 3.45
C ALA A 141 17.24 -12.95 4.70
N ARG A 142 17.29 -14.23 5.14
CA ARG A 142 18.14 -14.66 6.25
C ARG A 142 18.77 -16.02 6.00
N GLN A 143 19.92 -16.30 6.64
CA GLN A 143 20.45 -17.64 6.74
C GLN A 143 19.63 -18.50 7.70
N ALA A 144 19.63 -19.79 7.49
CA ALA A 144 19.05 -20.74 8.44
C ALA A 144 19.87 -20.74 9.74
N GLY A 145 19.23 -20.42 10.86
CA GLY A 145 19.86 -20.37 12.17
C GLY A 145 19.47 -19.15 13.02
N PRO A 146 20.06 -18.99 14.21
CA PRO A 146 19.85 -17.83 15.05
C PRO A 146 20.37 -16.55 14.33
N MET A 147 19.76 -15.40 14.66
CA MET A 147 20.15 -14.09 14.10
C MET A 147 21.42 -13.58 14.82
N GLU A 148 22.48 -14.39 14.79
CA GLU A 148 23.81 -14.03 15.29
C GLU A 148 24.62 -13.46 14.13
N GLY A 149 25.22 -12.27 14.36
CA GLY A 149 26.03 -11.60 13.35
C GLY A 149 25.42 -10.27 12.90
N LEU A 150 25.86 -9.81 11.75
CA LEU A 150 25.50 -8.53 11.17
C LEU A 150 24.25 -8.66 10.29
N ILE A 151 23.33 -7.72 10.41
CA ILE A 151 22.16 -7.60 9.52
C ILE A 151 22.36 -6.34 8.67
N ALA A 152 22.28 -6.48 7.36
CA ALA A 152 22.47 -5.34 6.46
C ALA A 152 21.14 -4.64 6.16
N GLY A 153 21.13 -3.30 6.19
CA GLY A 153 20.03 -2.46 5.77
C GLY A 153 19.72 -2.58 4.27
N GLY A 154 18.52 -2.14 3.87
CA GLY A 154 17.95 -2.42 2.56
C GLY A 154 18.71 -1.83 1.35
N VAL A 155 19.51 -0.78 1.55
CA VAL A 155 20.28 -0.09 0.49
C VAL A 155 21.74 -0.54 0.45
N LEU A 156 22.25 -1.11 1.54
CA LEU A 156 23.64 -1.53 1.63
C LEU A 156 23.96 -2.66 0.65
N PRO A 157 25.14 -2.62 -0.01
CA PRO A 157 25.52 -3.60 -1.04
C PRO A 157 26.00 -4.95 -0.48
N ALA A 158 25.86 -5.20 0.83
CA ALA A 158 26.31 -6.41 1.49
C ALA A 158 25.53 -7.65 1.06
N ARG A 159 26.22 -8.77 0.84
CA ARG A 159 25.63 -10.05 0.45
C ARG A 159 25.39 -10.95 1.66
N LEU A 160 24.34 -11.76 1.59
CA LEU A 160 24.07 -12.75 2.63
C LEU A 160 25.22 -13.76 2.73
N GLY A 161 25.74 -13.96 3.96
CA GLY A 161 26.88 -14.86 4.21
C GLY A 161 28.25 -14.23 3.99
N GLU A 162 28.33 -13.01 3.50
CA GLU A 162 29.58 -12.25 3.37
C GLU A 162 30.16 -11.92 4.74
N THR A 163 31.47 -11.91 4.86
CA THR A 163 32.15 -11.50 6.10
C THR A 163 32.70 -10.10 5.89
N LEU A 164 32.26 -9.18 6.74
CA LEU A 164 32.65 -7.78 6.72
C LEU A 164 33.49 -7.47 7.97
N SER A 165 34.45 -6.57 7.83
CA SER A 165 35.30 -6.12 8.94
C SER A 165 34.60 -4.95 9.65
N VAL A 166 34.17 -5.16 10.89
CA VAL A 166 33.56 -4.13 11.76
C VAL A 166 34.59 -3.73 12.81
N CYS A 167 35.10 -2.51 12.75
CA CYS A 167 36.20 -2.05 13.62
C CYS A 167 37.41 -3.03 13.67
N GLY A 168 37.71 -3.74 12.56
CA GLY A 168 38.75 -4.75 12.48
C GLY A 168 38.31 -6.17 12.88
N MET A 169 37.13 -6.35 13.46
CA MET A 169 36.56 -7.65 13.82
C MET A 169 35.79 -8.23 12.62
N PRO A 170 36.08 -9.47 12.16
CA PRO A 170 35.34 -10.08 11.09
C PRO A 170 33.96 -10.53 11.57
N MET A 171 32.90 -10.01 10.95
CA MET A 171 31.52 -10.37 11.25
C MET A 171 30.80 -10.86 9.98
N ARG A 172 30.00 -11.91 10.13
CA ARG A 172 29.25 -12.47 9.02
C ARG A 172 27.87 -11.83 8.89
N VAL A 173 27.45 -11.51 7.66
CA VAL A 173 26.12 -11.01 7.37
C VAL A 173 25.13 -12.17 7.44
N SER A 174 24.31 -12.21 8.49
CA SER A 174 23.33 -13.26 8.80
C SER A 174 21.97 -13.01 8.16
N ALA A 175 21.60 -11.74 7.96
CA ALA A 175 20.32 -11.38 7.37
C ALA A 175 20.43 -10.05 6.58
N ARG A 176 19.42 -9.79 5.76
CA ARG A 176 19.27 -8.55 5.02
C ARG A 176 17.85 -8.03 5.16
N LEU A 177 17.73 -6.72 5.38
CA LEU A 177 16.43 -6.04 5.44
C LEU A 177 15.95 -5.68 4.03
N GLY A 178 14.65 -5.62 3.87
CA GLY A 178 14.00 -4.97 2.73
C GLY A 178 14.12 -3.45 2.85
N LYS A 179 13.98 -2.74 1.73
CA LYS A 179 13.97 -1.28 1.73
C LYS A 179 12.76 -0.75 2.49
N THR A 180 13.02 0.07 3.50
CA THR A 180 11.98 0.70 4.31
C THR A 180 11.58 2.07 3.79
N GLY A 181 12.45 2.72 2.99
CA GLY A 181 12.31 4.11 2.57
C GLY A 181 12.78 5.13 3.62
N VAL A 182 13.31 4.66 4.76
CA VAL A 182 13.89 5.50 5.80
C VAL A 182 15.40 5.41 5.70
N GLY A 183 16.03 6.42 5.09
CA GLY A 183 17.46 6.42 4.77
C GLY A 183 18.35 5.98 5.92
N PRO A 184 18.27 6.62 7.12
CA PRO A 184 19.11 6.22 8.26
C PRO A 184 18.95 4.78 8.71
N PHE A 185 17.81 4.15 8.45
CA PHE A 185 17.56 2.75 8.74
C PHE A 185 18.07 1.85 7.61
N ASP A 186 17.83 2.25 6.37
CA ASP A 186 18.23 1.48 5.18
C ASP A 186 19.77 1.50 4.96
N ASP A 187 20.45 2.55 5.41
CA ASP A 187 21.91 2.77 5.31
C ASP A 187 22.68 2.29 6.54
N SER A 188 22.03 1.59 7.49
CA SER A 188 22.64 1.11 8.73
C SER A 188 22.85 -0.40 8.74
N TYR A 189 23.80 -0.86 9.54
CA TYR A 189 23.90 -2.26 9.94
C TYR A 189 23.28 -2.48 11.31
N PHE A 190 22.71 -3.68 11.52
CA PHE A 190 22.05 -4.04 12.76
C PHE A 190 22.73 -5.26 13.37
N LEU A 191 22.75 -5.30 14.70
CA LEU A 191 23.35 -6.40 15.47
C LEU A 191 22.70 -6.50 16.86
N SER A 192 22.91 -7.60 17.54
CA SER A 192 22.44 -7.75 18.92
C SER A 192 23.34 -6.93 19.90
N PHE A 193 22.80 -6.59 21.08
CA PHE A 193 23.62 -5.99 22.14
C PHE A 193 24.80 -6.87 22.54
N ALA A 194 24.63 -8.20 22.52
CA ALA A 194 25.73 -9.13 22.77
C ALA A 194 26.86 -8.98 21.75
N ALA A 195 26.51 -8.94 20.45
CA ALA A 195 27.49 -8.73 19.39
C ALA A 195 28.18 -7.34 19.48
N LEU A 196 27.44 -6.30 19.91
CA LEU A 196 28.06 -4.99 20.18
C LEU A 196 29.08 -5.07 21.32
N ALA A 197 28.77 -5.79 22.40
CA ALA A 197 29.67 -6.00 23.51
C ALA A 197 30.95 -6.75 23.07
N ASP A 198 30.83 -7.74 22.21
CA ASP A 198 31.96 -8.46 21.62
C ASP A 198 32.86 -7.55 20.78
N ILE A 199 32.29 -6.66 19.96
CA ILE A 199 33.06 -5.66 19.19
C ILE A 199 33.82 -4.72 20.16
N VAL A 200 33.13 -4.19 21.19
CA VAL A 200 33.75 -3.28 22.15
C VAL A 200 34.89 -3.98 22.91
N SER A 201 34.70 -5.24 23.33
CA SER A 201 35.73 -6.03 24.01
C SER A 201 36.94 -6.28 23.11
N PHE A 202 36.70 -6.63 21.83
CA PHE A 202 37.73 -6.78 20.84
C PHE A 202 38.53 -5.48 20.63
N CYS A 203 37.86 -4.33 20.53
CA CYS A 203 38.51 -3.03 20.36
C CYS A 203 39.32 -2.55 21.59
N ARG A 204 39.01 -3.06 22.79
CA ARG A 204 39.78 -2.77 24.00
C ARG A 204 41.13 -3.50 24.03
N THR A 205 41.31 -4.57 23.28
CA THR A 205 42.59 -5.27 23.21
C THR A 205 43.60 -4.51 22.36
N SER A 206 44.89 -4.56 22.74
CA SER A 206 45.97 -3.77 22.11
C SER A 206 46.17 -4.05 20.62
N ASP A 207 45.85 -5.28 20.15
CA ASP A 207 46.00 -5.70 18.76
C ASP A 207 44.93 -5.09 17.85
N ALA A 208 43.75 -4.82 18.37
CA ALA A 208 42.68 -4.21 17.60
C ALA A 208 42.90 -2.71 17.33
N ARG A 209 43.56 -1.98 18.24
CA ARG A 209 43.95 -0.57 18.01
C ARG A 209 44.88 -0.39 16.83
N ALA A 210 45.73 -1.37 16.55
CA ALA A 210 46.64 -1.33 15.41
C ALA A 210 45.94 -1.63 14.08
N ALA A 211 44.92 -2.48 14.09
CA ALA A 211 44.12 -2.84 12.93
C ALA A 211 43.08 -1.79 12.53
N ALA A 212 42.59 -0.99 13.50
CA ALA A 212 41.58 0.07 13.28
C ALA A 212 42.18 1.39 12.71
N LYS A 213 43.44 1.41 12.29
CA LYS A 213 44.04 2.58 11.63
C LYS A 213 43.34 2.77 10.26
N PRO A 214 42.71 3.92 10.00
CA PRO A 214 41.95 4.12 8.76
C PRO A 214 42.87 3.93 7.56
N ALA A 215 42.51 3.00 6.67
CA ALA A 215 43.07 2.95 5.34
C ALA A 215 42.76 4.28 4.64
N ALA A 216 43.74 4.86 3.95
CA ALA A 216 43.55 6.10 3.23
C ALA A 216 42.27 6.01 2.37
N PRO A 217 41.43 7.07 2.33
CA PRO A 217 40.13 7.01 1.69
C PRO A 217 40.29 6.68 0.21
N ALA A 218 39.82 5.49 -0.20
CA ALA A 218 39.58 5.23 -1.60
C ALA A 218 38.48 6.22 -2.04
N LYS A 219 38.80 7.08 -3.02
CA LYS A 219 37.84 7.97 -3.66
C LYS A 219 36.71 7.13 -4.25
N VAL A 220 35.59 7.08 -3.56
CA VAL A 220 34.32 6.66 -4.13
C VAL A 220 33.58 7.94 -4.47
N ASP A 221 33.61 8.31 -5.75
CA ASP A 221 32.81 9.40 -6.28
C ASP A 221 31.34 9.01 -6.18
N ASN A 222 30.51 9.89 -5.57
CA ASN A 222 29.04 9.85 -5.49
C ASN A 222 28.36 9.11 -4.32
N VAL A 223 28.85 9.29 -3.08
CA VAL A 223 27.94 9.21 -1.92
C VAL A 223 27.84 10.64 -1.36
N PRO A 224 26.63 11.24 -1.23
CA PRO A 224 26.50 12.55 -0.62
C PRO A 224 27.02 12.45 0.81
N ALA A 225 28.10 13.18 1.10
CA ALA A 225 28.63 13.35 2.45
C ALA A 225 27.49 13.92 3.31
N ILE A 226 27.09 13.19 4.35
CA ILE A 226 26.23 13.75 5.40
C ILE A 226 27.13 14.79 6.11
N ASP A 227 26.89 16.04 5.75
CA ASP A 227 27.60 17.20 6.28
C ASP A 227 27.35 17.25 7.80
N GLY A 228 28.37 17.00 8.60
CA GLY A 228 28.32 17.09 10.06
C GLY A 228 29.11 16.05 10.86
N MET A 229 29.54 14.93 10.28
CA MET A 229 30.35 13.93 10.98
C MET A 229 31.86 14.24 10.83
N ARG A 230 32.47 14.79 11.86
CA ARG A 230 33.92 14.92 11.94
C ARG A 230 34.57 13.54 11.98
N HIS A 231 35.62 13.34 11.20
CA HIS A 231 36.49 12.17 11.14
C HIS A 231 37.17 11.93 12.51
N GLY A 232 36.49 11.32 13.47
CA GLY A 232 37.15 11.12 14.78
C GLY A 232 36.38 10.27 15.79
N ASP A 233 35.07 10.14 15.67
CA ASP A 233 34.27 9.75 16.83
C ASP A 233 33.59 8.37 16.72
N ALA A 234 34.24 7.36 16.12
CA ALA A 234 33.75 5.98 16.24
C ALA A 234 34.13 5.43 17.65
N LYS A 235 33.42 5.90 18.68
CA LYS A 235 33.60 5.45 20.08
C LYS A 235 33.55 3.93 20.24
N VAL A 236 32.84 3.23 19.35
CA VAL A 236 32.81 1.77 19.31
C VAL A 236 34.19 1.19 19.00
N CYS A 237 34.89 1.76 18.01
CA CYS A 237 36.20 1.26 17.56
C CYS A 237 37.34 1.69 18.54
N SER A 238 37.10 2.66 19.43
CA SER A 238 38.06 2.97 20.51
C SER A 238 37.90 2.10 21.76
N GLY A 239 36.80 1.35 21.84
CA GLY A 239 36.47 0.54 23.00
C GLY A 239 35.91 1.34 24.21
N ASP A 240 35.67 2.63 24.06
CA ASP A 240 35.24 3.54 25.16
C ASP A 240 33.70 3.68 25.23
N LEU A 241 32.95 2.69 24.74
CA LEU A 241 31.50 2.71 24.75
C LEU A 241 30.94 2.12 26.07
N GLU A 242 30.03 2.88 26.70
CA GLU A 242 29.20 2.40 27.82
C GLU A 242 28.10 1.49 27.30
N LEU A 243 28.08 0.23 27.75
CA LEU A 243 27.16 -0.80 27.28
C LEU A 243 25.82 -0.81 28.02
N ASP A 244 25.74 -0.18 29.18
CA ASP A 244 24.58 -0.03 30.05
C ASP A 244 23.64 1.13 29.63
N ARG A 245 23.94 1.76 28.52
CA ARG A 245 23.18 2.91 28.01
C ARG A 245 22.62 2.67 26.64
N VAL A 246 21.45 3.25 26.37
CA VAL A 246 20.72 3.14 25.09
C VAL A 246 20.46 4.52 24.48
N SER A 247 20.32 4.58 23.17
CA SER A 247 20.00 5.83 22.45
C SER A 247 18.50 6.14 22.46
N ALA A 248 17.66 5.10 22.46
CA ALA A 248 16.20 5.25 22.46
C ALA A 248 15.51 3.99 22.98
N PHE A 249 14.27 4.15 23.44
CA PHE A 249 13.32 3.07 23.64
C PHE A 249 12.17 3.23 22.67
N LEU A 250 11.94 2.21 21.88
CA LEU A 250 10.77 2.09 21.01
C LEU A 250 9.65 1.41 21.79
N LEU A 251 8.45 1.96 21.74
CA LEU A 251 7.32 1.51 22.53
C LEU A 251 6.18 1.08 21.61
N GLN A 252 5.64 -0.09 21.88
CA GLN A 252 4.37 -0.54 21.31
C GLN A 252 3.30 -0.47 22.38
N LEU A 253 2.15 0.11 22.04
CA LEU A 253 1.04 0.27 22.96
C LEU A 253 0.08 -0.91 22.90
N SER A 254 -0.55 -1.21 24.01
CA SER A 254 -1.62 -2.24 24.07
C SER A 254 -2.81 -1.81 23.21
N PRO A 255 -3.52 -2.74 22.56
CA PRO A 255 -4.73 -2.44 21.82
C PRO A 255 -5.75 -1.73 22.69
N GLY A 256 -6.16 -0.51 22.30
CA GLY A 256 -7.10 0.31 23.06
C GLY A 256 -6.49 1.22 24.12
N ALA A 257 -5.17 1.21 24.33
CA ALA A 257 -4.51 2.15 25.23
C ALA A 257 -4.66 3.59 24.74
N LYS A 258 -4.92 4.50 25.66
CA LYS A 258 -4.99 5.94 25.33
C LYS A 258 -3.59 6.52 25.36
N VAL A 259 -3.10 6.98 24.21
CA VAL A 259 -1.78 7.57 24.05
C VAL A 259 -1.51 8.68 25.09
N GLY A 260 -2.52 9.49 25.40
CA GLY A 260 -2.41 10.58 26.39
C GLY A 260 -2.12 10.09 27.81
N GLU A 261 -2.69 8.98 28.25
CA GLU A 261 -2.45 8.40 29.58
C GLU A 261 -1.02 7.83 29.67
N VAL A 262 -0.55 7.13 28.62
CA VAL A 262 0.82 6.63 28.55
C VAL A 262 1.82 7.77 28.53
N LYS A 263 1.57 8.83 27.75
CA LYS A 263 2.44 10.02 27.73
C LYS A 263 2.51 10.70 29.07
N PHE A 264 1.40 10.79 29.79
CA PHE A 264 1.40 11.35 31.15
C PHE A 264 2.26 10.53 32.11
N GLY A 265 2.19 9.19 32.03
CA GLY A 265 3.07 8.31 32.80
C GLY A 265 4.54 8.47 32.44
N LEU A 266 4.86 8.54 31.14
CA LEU A 266 6.22 8.75 30.64
C LEU A 266 6.77 10.15 31.00
N ALA A 267 5.93 11.18 31.04
CA ALA A 267 6.34 12.55 31.37
C ALA A 267 6.81 12.71 32.84
N GLN A 268 6.50 11.73 33.69
CA GLN A 268 6.98 11.69 35.09
C GLN A 268 8.45 11.22 35.18
N LEU A 269 9.01 10.67 34.11
CA LEU A 269 10.40 10.26 34.03
C LEU A 269 11.29 11.50 33.77
N ALA A 270 12.38 11.61 34.51
CA ALA A 270 13.32 12.72 34.34
C ALA A 270 14.10 12.57 33.02
N ASP A 271 14.43 13.71 32.41
CA ASP A 271 15.34 13.83 31.26
C ASP A 271 14.98 13.07 30.01
N VAL A 272 13.69 12.73 29.85
CA VAL A 272 13.15 12.09 28.64
C VAL A 272 12.35 13.05 27.79
N LYS A 273 12.40 12.83 26.49
CA LYS A 273 11.54 13.44 25.48
C LYS A 273 10.75 12.34 24.79
N ILE A 274 9.45 12.53 24.72
CA ILE A 274 8.55 11.58 24.07
C ILE A 274 8.28 12.07 22.66
N VAL A 275 8.57 11.24 21.69
CA VAL A 275 8.29 11.48 20.28
C VAL A 275 7.15 10.59 19.87
N GLU A 276 6.06 11.18 19.42
CA GLU A 276 4.96 10.41 18.87
C GLU A 276 5.29 9.96 17.45
N GLY A 277 5.30 8.66 17.26
CA GLY A 277 5.24 8.08 15.93
C GLY A 277 3.97 8.49 15.18
N ASN A 278 2.90 8.69 15.92
CA ASN A 278 1.59 9.02 15.38
C ASN A 278 1.45 10.40 14.72
N GLY A 279 2.28 11.39 15.02
CA GLY A 279 2.13 12.72 14.41
C GLY A 279 2.37 12.72 12.91
N VAL A 280 3.41 12.02 12.45
CA VAL A 280 3.70 11.83 11.02
C VAL A 280 2.84 10.70 10.44
N LEU A 281 2.61 9.63 11.21
CA LEU A 281 1.74 8.54 10.81
C LEU A 281 0.28 8.98 10.68
N THR A 282 -0.25 9.82 11.60
CA THR A 282 -1.61 10.35 11.49
C THR A 282 -1.73 11.28 10.30
N SER A 283 -0.78 12.16 10.03
CA SER A 283 -0.81 13.03 8.84
C SER A 283 -0.72 12.22 7.56
N SER A 284 0.17 11.22 7.49
CA SER A 284 0.29 10.31 6.35
C SER A 284 -0.94 9.42 6.20
N ARG A 285 -1.48 8.85 7.28
CA ARG A 285 -2.74 8.10 7.26
C ARG A 285 -3.91 8.98 6.82
N GLN A 286 -3.97 10.21 7.30
CA GLN A 286 -5.02 11.16 6.92
C GLN A 286 -4.90 11.57 5.45
N ALA A 287 -3.70 11.86 4.95
CA ALA A 287 -3.47 12.14 3.54
C ALA A 287 -3.88 10.95 2.65
N LEU A 288 -3.45 9.74 3.02
CA LEU A 288 -3.76 8.52 2.28
C LEU A 288 -5.24 8.13 2.40
N SER A 289 -5.88 8.31 3.57
CA SER A 289 -7.32 8.11 3.71
C SER A 289 -8.11 9.13 2.89
N THR A 290 -7.66 10.37 2.82
CA THR A 290 -8.24 11.40 1.95
C THR A 290 -8.12 11.03 0.48
N LEU A 291 -6.99 10.48 0.05
CA LEU A 291 -6.82 9.96 -1.32
C LEU A 291 -7.77 8.79 -1.61
N LEU A 292 -7.94 7.85 -0.68
CA LEU A 292 -8.89 6.74 -0.83
C LEU A 292 -10.34 7.24 -0.90
N VAL A 293 -10.72 8.19 -0.05
CA VAL A 293 -12.04 8.84 -0.09
C VAL A 293 -12.22 9.59 -1.40
N GLY A 294 -11.22 10.36 -1.84
CA GLY A 294 -11.24 11.06 -3.12
C GLY A 294 -11.42 10.10 -4.30
N LEU A 295 -10.70 8.97 -4.30
CA LEU A 295 -10.83 7.92 -5.31
C LEU A 295 -12.23 7.28 -5.29
N ALA A 296 -12.81 7.04 -4.11
CA ALA A 296 -14.15 6.50 -3.95
C ALA A 296 -15.22 7.50 -4.47
N VAL A 297 -15.10 8.78 -4.12
CA VAL A 297 -16.00 9.84 -4.59
C VAL A 297 -15.90 9.99 -6.11
N PHE A 298 -14.68 10.01 -6.66
CA PHE A 298 -14.45 10.06 -8.11
C PHE A 298 -15.10 8.87 -8.82
N THR A 299 -14.92 7.65 -8.29
CA THR A 299 -15.52 6.44 -8.84
C THR A 299 -17.06 6.49 -8.78
N ALA A 300 -17.63 6.95 -7.66
CA ALA A 300 -19.07 7.10 -7.52
C ALA A 300 -19.64 8.14 -8.52
N PHE A 301 -18.97 9.27 -8.68
CA PHE A 301 -19.34 10.29 -9.67
C PHE A 301 -19.28 9.74 -11.10
N GLN A 302 -18.19 9.04 -11.45
CA GLN A 302 -18.00 8.40 -12.75
C GLN A 302 -19.11 7.37 -13.06
N LEU A 303 -19.45 6.53 -12.06
CA LEU A 303 -20.51 5.52 -12.23
C LEU A 303 -21.89 6.17 -12.40
N THR A 304 -22.14 7.26 -11.69
CA THR A 304 -23.38 8.04 -11.85
C THR A 304 -23.47 8.66 -13.23
N ALA A 305 -22.39 9.28 -13.71
CA ALA A 305 -22.31 9.85 -15.05
C ALA A 305 -22.48 8.77 -16.13
N LEU A 306 -21.88 7.59 -15.94
CA LEU A 306 -22.05 6.45 -16.84
C LEU A 306 -23.51 5.95 -16.87
N LEU A 307 -24.18 5.89 -15.71
CA LEU A 307 -25.60 5.49 -15.63
C LEU A 307 -26.50 6.46 -16.42
N ILE A 308 -26.26 7.77 -16.26
CA ILE A 308 -27.00 8.80 -17.00
C ILE A 308 -26.76 8.66 -18.50
N LEU A 309 -25.48 8.50 -18.91
CA LEU A 309 -25.10 8.34 -20.32
C LEU A 309 -25.74 7.09 -20.93
N VAL A 310 -25.69 5.95 -20.23
CA VAL A 310 -26.33 4.70 -20.65
C VAL A 310 -27.85 4.89 -20.79
N SER A 311 -28.50 5.56 -19.84
CA SER A 311 -29.94 5.83 -19.89
C SER A 311 -30.34 6.72 -21.08
N LEU A 312 -29.55 7.75 -21.38
CA LEU A 312 -29.77 8.64 -22.54
C LEU A 312 -29.58 7.90 -23.85
N LEU A 313 -28.52 7.10 -24.00
CA LEU A 313 -28.28 6.31 -25.20
C LEU A 313 -29.36 5.25 -25.42
N PHE A 314 -29.79 4.56 -24.37
CA PHE A 314 -30.93 3.63 -24.49
C PHE A 314 -32.23 4.34 -24.82
N SER A 315 -32.48 5.53 -24.27
CA SER A 315 -33.67 6.33 -24.63
C SER A 315 -33.68 6.63 -26.15
N ALA A 316 -32.53 7.04 -26.69
CA ALA A 316 -32.41 7.30 -28.13
C ALA A 316 -32.61 6.02 -28.99
N ILE A 317 -32.01 4.88 -28.56
CA ILE A 317 -32.17 3.59 -29.28
C ILE A 317 -33.62 3.14 -29.28
N VAL A 318 -34.32 3.25 -28.15
CA VAL A 318 -35.69 2.84 -27.98
C VAL A 318 -36.64 3.74 -28.77
N GLN A 319 -36.41 5.05 -28.82
CA GLN A 319 -37.21 6.00 -29.60
C GLN A 319 -37.20 5.66 -31.09
N GLU A 320 -36.05 5.30 -31.66
CA GLU A 320 -35.93 4.88 -33.07
C GLU A 320 -36.70 3.57 -33.40
N ARG A 321 -37.00 2.77 -32.37
CA ARG A 321 -37.72 1.50 -32.52
C ARG A 321 -39.21 1.60 -32.18
N TYR A 322 -39.74 2.77 -31.93
CA TYR A 322 -41.15 2.93 -31.54
C TYR A 322 -42.09 2.27 -32.52
N ARG A 323 -41.86 2.43 -33.83
CA ARG A 323 -42.67 1.81 -34.87
C ARG A 323 -42.58 0.29 -34.87
N GLU A 324 -41.35 -0.28 -34.75
CA GLU A 324 -41.16 -1.74 -34.69
C GLU A 324 -41.87 -2.32 -33.47
N VAL A 325 -41.75 -1.64 -32.31
CA VAL A 325 -42.42 -2.02 -31.07
C VAL A 325 -43.93 -1.87 -31.19
N GLY A 326 -44.41 -0.80 -31.83
CA GLY A 326 -45.82 -0.58 -32.11
C GLY A 326 -46.42 -1.71 -32.97
N LEU A 327 -45.75 -2.13 -34.03
CA LEU A 327 -46.12 -3.24 -34.88
C LEU A 327 -46.16 -4.58 -34.11
N LEU A 328 -45.14 -4.86 -33.30
CA LEU A 328 -45.10 -6.07 -32.45
C LEU A 328 -46.30 -6.12 -31.49
N ARG A 329 -46.66 -4.97 -30.91
CA ARG A 329 -47.84 -4.88 -30.03
C ARG A 329 -49.16 -4.98 -30.77
N ALA A 330 -49.23 -4.46 -31.98
CA ALA A 330 -50.41 -4.62 -32.84
C ALA A 330 -50.62 -6.09 -33.26
N MET A 331 -49.53 -6.88 -33.41
CA MET A 331 -49.55 -8.31 -33.64
C MET A 331 -49.83 -9.16 -32.39
N GLY A 332 -50.07 -8.53 -31.21
CA GLY A 332 -50.48 -9.22 -29.98
C GLY A 332 -49.34 -9.45 -28.96
N ALA A 333 -48.17 -8.85 -29.15
CA ALA A 333 -47.12 -8.93 -28.14
C ALA A 333 -47.54 -8.21 -26.83
N GLN A 334 -47.34 -8.89 -25.70
CA GLN A 334 -47.63 -8.30 -24.39
C GLN A 334 -46.65 -7.20 -24.03
N PRO A 335 -47.09 -6.13 -23.34
CA PRO A 335 -46.22 -5.02 -22.93
C PRO A 335 -44.99 -5.47 -22.11
N ASN A 336 -45.16 -6.51 -21.28
CA ASN A 336 -44.09 -7.06 -20.46
C ASN A 336 -43.05 -7.81 -21.30
N GLN A 337 -43.43 -8.46 -22.40
CA GLN A 337 -42.52 -9.14 -23.30
C GLN A 337 -41.61 -8.15 -24.02
N VAL A 338 -42.17 -7.05 -24.50
CA VAL A 338 -41.39 -5.96 -25.13
C VAL A 338 -40.39 -5.36 -24.14
N MET A 339 -40.83 -5.06 -22.91
CA MET A 339 -39.95 -4.55 -21.87
C MET A 339 -38.78 -5.54 -21.57
N THR A 340 -39.08 -6.83 -21.46
CA THR A 340 -38.07 -7.86 -21.20
C THR A 340 -37.04 -7.96 -22.33
N ILE A 341 -37.47 -7.82 -23.60
CA ILE A 341 -36.56 -7.84 -24.75
C ILE A 341 -35.59 -6.65 -24.69
N ILE A 342 -36.10 -5.42 -24.41
CA ILE A 342 -35.28 -4.22 -24.30
C ILE A 342 -34.26 -4.35 -23.16
N LEU A 343 -34.70 -4.83 -22.00
CA LEU A 343 -33.82 -5.02 -20.83
C LEU A 343 -32.77 -6.11 -21.09
N ALA A 344 -33.16 -7.22 -21.77
CA ALA A 344 -32.20 -8.27 -22.10
C ALA A 344 -31.15 -7.78 -23.11
N GLU A 345 -31.54 -6.99 -24.11
CA GLU A 345 -30.63 -6.38 -25.06
C GLU A 345 -29.67 -5.43 -24.36
N ALA A 346 -30.17 -4.60 -23.44
CA ALA A 346 -29.38 -3.72 -22.63
C ALA A 346 -28.33 -4.48 -21.80
N ALA A 347 -28.76 -5.51 -21.06
CA ALA A 347 -27.86 -6.32 -20.23
C ALA A 347 -26.77 -7.01 -21.07
N VAL A 348 -27.08 -7.51 -22.26
CA VAL A 348 -26.08 -8.15 -23.13
C VAL A 348 -25.05 -7.14 -23.63
N ILE A 349 -25.49 -5.97 -24.12
CA ILE A 349 -24.57 -4.95 -24.65
C ILE A 349 -23.65 -4.42 -23.52
N THR A 350 -24.22 -4.14 -22.36
CA THR A 350 -23.44 -3.63 -21.23
C THR A 350 -22.55 -4.70 -20.61
N ALA A 351 -22.95 -5.97 -20.57
CA ALA A 351 -22.09 -7.06 -20.12
C ALA A 351 -20.90 -7.27 -21.07
N LEU A 352 -21.11 -7.22 -22.38
CA LEU A 352 -20.03 -7.29 -23.37
C LEU A 352 -19.11 -6.06 -23.29
N GLY A 353 -19.68 -4.87 -23.12
CA GLY A 353 -18.93 -3.64 -22.86
C GLY A 353 -18.11 -3.73 -21.58
N GLY A 354 -18.68 -4.29 -20.50
CA GLY A 354 -17.99 -4.54 -19.24
C GLY A 354 -16.83 -5.54 -19.37
N LEU A 355 -17.02 -6.61 -20.14
CA LEU A 355 -15.96 -7.59 -20.43
C LEU A 355 -14.80 -6.94 -21.20
N ALA A 356 -15.10 -6.15 -22.24
CA ALA A 356 -14.11 -5.38 -22.97
C ALA A 356 -13.43 -4.34 -22.05
N GLY A 357 -14.20 -3.75 -21.13
CA GLY A 357 -13.72 -2.80 -20.12
C GLY A 357 -12.70 -3.41 -19.16
N LEU A 358 -12.91 -4.64 -18.70
CA LEU A 358 -11.93 -5.37 -17.90
C LEU A 358 -10.61 -5.53 -18.66
N GLY A 359 -10.66 -5.93 -19.94
CA GLY A 359 -9.47 -6.03 -20.79
C GLY A 359 -8.77 -4.69 -20.94
N PHE A 360 -9.52 -3.61 -21.18
CA PHE A 360 -8.99 -2.25 -21.25
C PHE A 360 -8.37 -1.78 -19.94
N GLY A 361 -9.07 -1.96 -18.81
CA GLY A 361 -8.57 -1.61 -17.48
C GLY A 361 -7.31 -2.37 -17.11
N ALA A 362 -7.25 -3.67 -17.42
CA ALA A 362 -6.05 -4.49 -17.23
C ALA A 362 -4.88 -3.99 -18.09
N ALA A 363 -5.12 -3.66 -19.36
CA ALA A 363 -4.11 -3.12 -20.26
C ALA A 363 -3.55 -1.78 -19.74
N VAL A 364 -4.41 -0.88 -19.28
CA VAL A 364 -4.00 0.39 -18.67
C VAL A 364 -3.14 0.15 -17.43
N LEU A 365 -3.58 -0.72 -16.51
CA LEU A 365 -2.82 -1.05 -15.31
C LEU A 365 -1.44 -1.64 -15.64
N LEU A 366 -1.36 -2.56 -16.59
CA LEU A 366 -0.09 -3.17 -17.00
C LEU A 366 0.86 -2.15 -17.65
N THR A 367 0.34 -1.25 -18.48
CA THR A 367 1.12 -0.19 -19.11
C THR A 367 1.69 0.78 -18.08
N PHE A 368 0.89 1.16 -17.08
CA PHE A 368 1.30 2.11 -16.05
C PHE A 368 1.87 1.45 -14.78
N ALA A 369 2.02 0.12 -14.75
CA ALA A 369 2.47 -0.63 -13.57
C ALA A 369 3.81 -0.11 -13.01
N ARG A 370 4.77 0.20 -13.89
CA ARG A 370 6.09 0.74 -13.47
C ARG A 370 5.96 2.13 -12.86
N SER A 371 5.17 3.00 -13.48
CA SER A 371 4.94 4.36 -12.98
C SER A 371 4.21 4.34 -11.65
N LEU A 372 3.17 3.51 -11.52
CA LEU A 372 2.46 3.31 -10.26
C LEU A 372 3.42 2.82 -9.17
N GLY A 373 4.23 1.80 -9.45
CA GLY A 373 5.23 1.30 -8.51
C GLY A 373 6.21 2.38 -8.06
N PHE A 374 6.67 3.24 -8.98
CA PHE A 374 7.55 4.35 -8.66
C PHE A 374 6.87 5.41 -7.76
N TYR A 375 5.65 5.84 -8.10
CA TYR A 375 4.92 6.83 -7.30
C TYR A 375 4.52 6.29 -5.92
N PHE A 376 4.14 5.01 -5.82
CA PHE A 376 3.86 4.38 -4.54
C PHE A 376 5.13 4.28 -3.68
N ALA A 377 6.27 3.93 -4.28
CA ALA A 377 7.55 3.90 -3.58
C ALA A 377 7.95 5.29 -3.06
N LEU A 378 7.69 6.35 -3.84
CA LEU A 378 7.93 7.74 -3.41
C LEU A 378 7.06 8.14 -2.20
N LEU A 379 5.86 7.55 -2.08
CA LEU A 379 4.97 7.73 -0.93
C LEU A 379 5.31 6.82 0.26
N GLY A 380 6.38 6.01 0.16
CA GLY A 380 6.77 5.04 1.19
C GLY A 380 5.82 3.84 1.29
N VAL A 381 5.01 3.58 0.28
CA VAL A 381 4.03 2.48 0.25
C VAL A 381 4.48 1.42 -0.76
N PRO A 382 4.78 0.18 -0.35
CA PRO A 382 5.17 -0.86 -1.29
C PRO A 382 3.98 -1.22 -2.18
N PHE A 383 4.15 -1.04 -3.49
CA PHE A 383 3.15 -1.49 -4.47
C PHE A 383 3.19 -3.00 -4.61
N ALA A 384 2.07 -3.66 -4.37
CA ALA A 384 1.91 -5.07 -4.67
C ALA A 384 0.62 -5.32 -5.45
N TRP A 385 0.71 -6.23 -6.40
CA TRP A 385 -0.46 -6.67 -7.13
C TRP A 385 -1.45 -7.39 -6.20
N PRO A 386 -2.76 -7.16 -6.36
CA PRO A 386 -3.76 -7.94 -5.66
C PRO A 386 -3.60 -9.43 -5.94
N PRO A 387 -3.84 -10.32 -4.97
CA PRO A 387 -3.84 -11.76 -5.20
C PRO A 387 -4.90 -12.14 -6.24
N ALA A 388 -4.65 -13.22 -6.98
CA ALA A 388 -5.52 -13.67 -8.07
C ALA A 388 -6.99 -13.79 -7.67
N ALA A 389 -7.27 -14.23 -6.46
CA ALA A 389 -8.63 -14.33 -5.92
C ALA A 389 -9.35 -12.97 -5.87
N VAL A 390 -8.66 -11.90 -5.43
CA VAL A 390 -9.23 -10.54 -5.37
C VAL A 390 -9.49 -10.00 -6.77
N LEU A 391 -8.56 -10.25 -7.72
CA LEU A 391 -8.73 -9.85 -9.12
C LEU A 391 -9.92 -10.58 -9.77
N GLN A 392 -10.08 -11.88 -9.53
CA GLN A 392 -11.20 -12.67 -10.03
C GLN A 392 -12.55 -12.20 -9.46
N ILE A 393 -12.61 -11.97 -8.16
CA ILE A 393 -13.82 -11.45 -7.51
C ILE A 393 -14.14 -10.04 -8.04
N GLY A 394 -13.15 -9.16 -8.13
CA GLY A 394 -13.31 -7.81 -8.69
C GLY A 394 -13.78 -7.83 -10.15
N ALA A 395 -13.23 -8.72 -10.97
CA ALA A 395 -13.65 -8.91 -12.36
C ALA A 395 -15.10 -9.43 -12.47
N ALA A 396 -15.46 -10.43 -11.67
CA ALA A 396 -16.82 -10.96 -11.63
C ALA A 396 -17.83 -9.87 -11.20
N LEU A 397 -17.50 -9.13 -10.14
CA LEU A 397 -18.33 -8.01 -9.67
C LEU A 397 -18.47 -6.92 -10.74
N ALA A 398 -17.42 -6.58 -11.47
CA ALA A 398 -17.46 -5.59 -12.53
C ALA A 398 -18.38 -6.00 -13.69
N ILE A 399 -18.38 -7.28 -14.08
CA ILE A 399 -19.29 -7.82 -15.11
C ILE A 399 -20.74 -7.78 -14.62
N VAL A 400 -21.01 -8.30 -13.42
CA VAL A 400 -22.36 -8.27 -12.85
C VAL A 400 -22.85 -6.83 -12.72
N PHE A 401 -22.00 -5.94 -12.21
CA PHE A 401 -22.30 -4.52 -12.08
C PHE A 401 -22.61 -3.86 -13.42
N SER A 402 -21.84 -4.14 -14.48
CA SER A 402 -22.10 -3.60 -15.83
C SER A 402 -23.44 -4.05 -16.39
N ALA A 403 -23.82 -5.32 -16.18
CA ALA A 403 -25.13 -5.83 -16.58
C ALA A 403 -26.27 -5.16 -15.80
N VAL A 404 -26.12 -5.02 -14.49
CA VAL A 404 -27.09 -4.32 -13.62
C VAL A 404 -27.23 -2.86 -14.00
N LEU A 405 -26.11 -2.18 -14.29
CA LEU A 405 -26.08 -0.80 -14.74
C LEU A 405 -26.84 -0.62 -16.06
N GLY A 406 -26.69 -1.57 -17.01
CA GLY A 406 -27.46 -1.61 -18.24
C GLY A 406 -28.96 -1.79 -17.99
N LEU A 407 -29.34 -2.70 -17.09
CA LEU A 407 -30.72 -2.92 -16.69
C LEU A 407 -31.36 -1.66 -16.09
N ILE A 408 -30.65 -1.01 -15.14
CA ILE A 408 -31.14 0.22 -14.48
C ILE A 408 -31.22 1.35 -15.51
N GLY A 409 -30.19 1.55 -16.35
CA GLY A 409 -30.18 2.61 -17.37
C GLY A 409 -31.26 2.44 -18.43
N ALA A 410 -31.56 1.20 -18.82
CA ALA A 410 -32.61 0.90 -19.80
C ALA A 410 -34.03 0.81 -19.20
N PHE A 411 -34.13 0.74 -17.87
CA PHE A 411 -35.43 0.57 -17.18
C PHE A 411 -36.41 1.71 -17.48
N LEU A 412 -35.98 2.95 -17.36
CA LEU A 412 -36.81 4.13 -17.55
C LEU A 412 -37.38 4.22 -18.98
N PRO A 413 -36.56 4.12 -20.05
CA PRO A 413 -37.05 4.13 -21.40
C PRO A 413 -37.96 2.91 -21.71
N ALA A 414 -37.62 1.73 -21.24
CA ALA A 414 -38.43 0.51 -21.43
C ALA A 414 -39.79 0.63 -20.73
N TRP A 415 -39.82 1.20 -19.53
CA TRP A 415 -41.06 1.43 -18.77
C TRP A 415 -41.98 2.47 -19.43
N ARG A 416 -41.41 3.54 -20.03
CA ARG A 416 -42.20 4.49 -20.83
C ARG A 416 -42.91 3.84 -22.00
N VAL A 417 -42.17 3.04 -22.78
CA VAL A 417 -42.72 2.32 -23.91
C VAL A 417 -43.82 1.33 -23.52
N ARG A 418 -43.66 0.65 -22.39
CA ARG A 418 -44.69 -0.24 -21.84
C ARG A 418 -46.03 0.45 -21.61
N ARG A 419 -46.02 1.73 -21.21
CA ARG A 419 -47.22 2.53 -20.88
C ARG A 419 -47.88 3.19 -22.12
N MET A 420 -47.16 3.32 -23.24
CA MET A 420 -47.69 3.96 -24.44
C MET A 420 -48.69 3.05 -25.17
N ALA A 421 -49.77 3.64 -25.69
CA ALA A 421 -50.73 2.91 -26.53
C ALA A 421 -50.08 2.53 -27.88
N PRO A 422 -50.42 1.39 -28.49
CA PRO A 422 -49.83 0.96 -29.77
C PRO A 422 -49.98 2.00 -30.90
N TYR A 423 -51.11 2.69 -30.95
CA TYR A 423 -51.38 3.75 -31.90
C TYR A 423 -50.42 4.94 -31.76
N ALA A 424 -50.15 5.38 -30.52
CA ALA A 424 -49.24 6.48 -30.24
C ALA A 424 -47.79 6.16 -30.65
N LEU A 425 -47.38 4.89 -30.55
CA LEU A 425 -46.04 4.44 -30.94
C LEU A 425 -45.84 4.47 -32.49
N ILE A 426 -46.92 4.23 -33.26
CA ILE A 426 -46.85 4.25 -34.72
C ILE A 426 -46.82 5.70 -35.25
N GLN A 427 -47.53 6.65 -34.57
CA GLN A 427 -47.60 8.05 -34.97
C GLN A 427 -46.42 8.91 -34.45
N ALA A 428 -45.62 8.45 -33.51
CA ALA A 428 -44.54 9.23 -32.87
C ALA A 428 -43.40 9.62 -33.81
N GLU A 429 -43.32 9.05 -35.02
CA GLU A 429 -42.27 9.30 -36.01
C GLU A 429 -42.58 10.50 -36.93
N GLY A 430 -43.73 11.16 -36.78
CA GLY A 430 -44.19 12.27 -37.63
C GLY A 430 -44.06 13.66 -37.02
N ARG A 431 -43.30 13.80 -35.91
CA ARG A 431 -43.03 15.12 -35.29
C ARG A 431 -41.50 15.30 -35.06
#